data_099b6328cbd4bc3e7aa9315d68cc7e06
#
_entry.id   099b6328cbd4bc3e7aa9315d68cc7e06
#
_cell.length_a   1.000
_cell.length_b   1.000
_cell.length_c   1.000
_cell.angle_alpha   90.00
_cell.angle_beta   90.00
_cell.angle_gamma   90.00
#
_symmetry.space_group_name_H-M   'P 1'
#
loop_
_entity.id
_entity.type
_entity.pdbx_description
1 polymer ?
#
loop_
_entity_poly.entity_id
_entity_poly.type
_entity_poly.pdbx_seq_one_letter_code
_entity_poly.pdbx_strand_id
1 'polypeptide(L)'
;MDLFITPEWAPNIHPLLVHFPIAILVTGGVANLISLFIQEKWWDETKNTIMYVTGTLFSGATYYSGTIAADTVFLPTEAQSILSEHADWAEYLLWFFILYSLLRIAFHWFDLFQKNIFKIIAFITVLPGLLMVFETAEYGGKMVYGYGAGTGQLLQTNEPEITESNDSTITISSSFVTKENGDWTWNINSASVSDLINKFHWVKGNVQTLSPAITQTDPARLRLRAAEQEALFITHDTYQNVQIDYYLNVNDLNGKVEFVHHYQDPNNYDFVSLNTNGEIKQGRMENGEEVKFGENSFDPNGELFIRVVGDGTHFRGYVNREMKVHGHGDAPQRGSVGLMIQGDGSLLLSKIEMTQL
;
A
#
# COMPACT_ATOMS: atom_id res chain seq x y z
N MET A 1 -1.74 11.88 -20.45
CA MET A 1 -1.04 13.12 -20.87
C MET A 1 0.44 12.86 -20.69
N ASP A 2 1.05 12.24 -21.69
CA ASP A 2 2.48 11.93 -21.69
C ASP A 2 3.24 13.24 -21.68
N LEU A 3 3.74 13.63 -20.52
CA LEU A 3 4.61 14.79 -20.43
C LEU A 3 5.92 14.46 -21.16
N PHE A 4 6.26 15.23 -22.14
CA PHE A 4 7.53 15.21 -22.93
C PHE A 4 8.82 15.21 -22.08
N ILE A 5 8.73 15.10 -20.76
CA ILE A 5 9.82 15.28 -19.81
C ILE A 5 10.28 13.94 -19.21
N THR A 6 9.48 12.87 -19.30
CA THR A 6 9.88 11.56 -18.77
C THR A 6 10.71 10.83 -19.84
N PRO A 7 11.98 10.51 -19.57
CA PRO A 7 12.78 9.71 -20.49
C PRO A 7 12.16 8.33 -20.71
N GLU A 8 12.27 7.76 -21.91
CA GLU A 8 11.72 6.43 -22.24
C GLU A 8 12.19 5.30 -21.32
N TRP A 9 13.38 5.46 -20.72
CA TRP A 9 13.95 4.49 -19.77
C TRP A 9 13.47 4.67 -18.34
N ALA A 10 12.84 5.81 -17.98
CA ALA A 10 12.39 6.09 -16.63
C ALA A 10 10.89 5.68 -16.49
N PRO A 11 10.52 4.90 -15.47
CA PRO A 11 9.12 4.48 -15.28
C PRO A 11 8.21 5.66 -14.97
N ASN A 12 8.72 6.71 -14.36
CA ASN A 12 8.01 7.96 -14.06
C ASN A 12 9.01 9.10 -13.78
N ILE A 13 8.48 10.34 -13.63
CA ILE A 13 9.31 11.54 -13.41
C ILE A 13 9.76 11.73 -11.96
N HIS A 14 9.15 11.04 -11.00
CA HIS A 14 9.39 11.25 -9.57
C HIS A 14 10.88 11.18 -9.17
N PRO A 15 11.68 10.17 -9.61
CA PRO A 15 13.10 10.10 -9.26
C PRO A 15 13.94 11.29 -9.73
N LEU A 16 13.49 11.98 -10.78
CA LEU A 16 14.16 13.19 -11.26
C LEU A 16 13.80 14.40 -10.39
N LEU A 17 12.54 14.47 -9.93
CA LEU A 17 12.06 15.61 -9.15
C LEU A 17 12.56 15.62 -7.71
N VAL A 18 12.79 14.48 -7.07
CA VAL A 18 13.20 14.38 -5.66
C VAL A 18 14.50 15.13 -5.35
N HIS A 19 15.38 15.26 -6.31
CA HIS A 19 16.68 15.92 -6.14
C HIS A 19 16.53 17.43 -5.87
N PHE A 20 15.49 18.08 -6.42
CA PHE A 20 15.30 19.53 -6.28
C PHE A 20 14.95 19.95 -4.85
N PRO A 21 13.88 19.42 -4.21
CA PRO A 21 13.57 19.82 -2.84
C PRO A 21 14.70 19.46 -1.87
N ILE A 22 15.33 18.28 -2.01
CA ILE A 22 16.45 17.87 -1.16
C ILE A 22 17.58 18.89 -1.27
N ALA A 23 18.06 19.18 -2.49
CA ALA A 23 19.15 20.11 -2.68
C ALA A 23 18.83 21.52 -2.19
N ILE A 24 17.64 22.05 -2.51
CA ILE A 24 17.27 23.44 -2.17
C ILE A 24 17.06 23.59 -0.66
N LEU A 25 16.34 22.66 0.00
CA LEU A 25 16.02 22.77 1.42
C LEU A 25 17.27 22.55 2.29
N VAL A 26 18.11 21.58 1.95
CA VAL A 26 19.38 21.32 2.67
C VAL A 26 20.35 22.50 2.48
N THR A 27 20.52 23.00 1.24
CA THR A 27 21.35 24.17 0.98
C THR A 27 20.80 25.41 1.69
N GLY A 28 19.47 25.59 1.72
CA GLY A 28 18.78 26.64 2.49
C GLY A 28 19.11 26.54 3.99
N GLY A 29 19.09 25.33 4.57
CA GLY A 29 19.48 25.09 5.97
C GLY A 29 20.91 25.49 6.26
N VAL A 30 21.84 25.05 5.41
CA VAL A 30 23.28 25.41 5.53
C VAL A 30 23.49 26.92 5.37
N ALA A 31 22.87 27.53 4.36
CA ALA A 31 22.98 28.96 4.12
C ALA A 31 22.40 29.78 5.28
N ASN A 32 21.27 29.34 5.84
CA ASN A 32 20.65 29.97 6.99
C ASN A 32 21.54 29.85 8.24
N LEU A 33 22.19 28.69 8.47
CA LEU A 33 23.18 28.52 9.55
C LEU A 33 24.35 29.49 9.38
N ILE A 34 24.93 29.58 8.19
CA ILE A 34 26.05 30.46 7.86
C ILE A 34 25.66 31.92 8.10
N SER A 35 24.45 32.33 7.71
CA SER A 35 23.96 33.72 7.86
C SER A 35 23.79 34.19 9.29
N LEU A 36 23.78 33.27 10.29
CA LEU A 36 23.79 33.63 11.71
C LEU A 36 25.15 34.19 12.18
N PHE A 37 26.24 33.77 11.53
CA PHE A 37 27.61 34.12 11.90
C PHE A 37 28.27 35.12 10.96
N ILE A 38 27.90 35.03 9.66
CA ILE A 38 28.48 35.82 8.58
C ILE A 38 27.39 36.66 7.94
N GLN A 39 27.48 37.97 8.15
CA GLN A 39 26.53 38.93 7.56
C GLN A 39 27.14 39.54 6.29
N GLU A 40 26.85 38.95 5.18
CA GLU A 40 27.27 39.45 3.87
C GLU A 40 26.13 40.22 3.21
N LYS A 41 26.47 41.32 2.52
CA LYS A 41 25.47 42.17 1.85
C LYS A 41 24.73 41.47 0.71
N TRP A 42 25.36 40.45 0.12
CA TRP A 42 24.81 39.70 -1.00
C TRP A 42 23.93 38.49 -0.57
N TRP A 43 23.92 38.10 0.73
CA TRP A 43 23.09 37.05 1.29
C TRP A 43 22.37 37.50 2.54
N ASP A 44 21.05 37.50 2.50
CA ASP A 44 20.17 37.97 3.55
C ASP A 44 19.00 37.01 3.81
N GLU A 45 18.17 37.31 4.80
CA GLU A 45 17.01 36.47 5.14
C GLU A 45 15.96 36.45 4.03
N THR A 46 15.95 37.43 3.11
CA THR A 46 15.08 37.38 1.93
C THR A 46 15.44 36.24 1.01
N LYS A 47 16.75 36.05 0.75
CA LYS A 47 17.23 34.94 -0.09
C LYS A 47 17.02 33.58 0.58
N ASN A 48 17.26 33.48 1.90
CA ASN A 48 16.91 32.29 2.67
C ASN A 48 15.41 31.96 2.53
N THR A 49 14.52 32.95 2.66
CA THR A 49 13.07 32.75 2.53
C THR A 49 12.69 32.32 1.11
N ILE A 50 13.27 32.94 0.08
CA ILE A 50 13.05 32.52 -1.31
C ILE A 50 13.47 31.06 -1.52
N MET A 51 14.60 30.63 -0.96
CA MET A 51 15.02 29.22 -1.05
C MET A 51 14.01 28.27 -0.41
N TYR A 52 13.53 28.57 0.80
CA TYR A 52 12.54 27.72 1.45
C TYR A 52 11.20 27.69 0.71
N VAL A 53 10.72 28.83 0.23
CA VAL A 53 9.50 28.89 -0.60
C VAL A 53 9.68 28.07 -1.89
N THR A 54 10.81 28.23 -2.56
CA THR A 54 11.13 27.45 -3.78
C THR A 54 11.22 25.97 -3.48
N GLY A 55 11.92 25.58 -2.40
CA GLY A 55 12.02 24.20 -1.94
C GLY A 55 10.65 23.60 -1.64
N THR A 56 9.76 24.37 -0.99
CA THR A 56 8.38 23.95 -0.71
C THR A 56 7.57 23.71 -1.98
N LEU A 57 7.70 24.60 -2.99
CA LEU A 57 7.02 24.39 -4.27
C LEU A 57 7.50 23.13 -4.98
N PHE A 58 8.81 22.87 -4.97
CA PHE A 58 9.36 21.63 -5.50
C PHE A 58 8.95 20.40 -4.67
N SER A 59 8.84 20.52 -3.33
CA SER A 59 8.30 19.44 -2.48
C SER A 59 6.86 19.09 -2.88
N GLY A 60 6.01 20.10 -3.15
CA GLY A 60 4.65 19.86 -3.63
C GLY A 60 4.61 19.14 -4.99
N ALA A 61 5.45 19.58 -5.94
CA ALA A 61 5.55 18.91 -7.26
C ALA A 61 6.07 17.48 -7.12
N THR A 62 7.05 17.26 -6.23
CA THR A 62 7.62 15.94 -5.95
C THR A 62 6.61 15.03 -5.25
N TYR A 63 5.88 15.53 -4.26
CA TYR A 63 4.81 14.78 -3.59
C TYR A 63 3.75 14.33 -4.60
N TYR A 64 3.24 15.24 -5.43
CA TYR A 64 2.26 14.90 -6.46
C TYR A 64 2.78 13.87 -7.46
N SER A 65 4.04 13.98 -7.91
CA SER A 65 4.63 12.97 -8.79
C SER A 65 4.85 11.63 -8.09
N GLY A 66 5.08 11.66 -6.76
CA GLY A 66 5.24 10.48 -5.91
C GLY A 66 3.94 9.67 -5.78
N THR A 67 2.79 10.35 -5.64
CA THR A 67 1.50 9.66 -5.60
C THR A 67 1.23 8.92 -6.92
N ILE A 68 1.49 9.56 -8.06
CA ILE A 68 1.38 8.90 -9.39
C ILE A 68 2.38 7.74 -9.51
N ALA A 69 3.61 7.91 -9.02
CA ALA A 69 4.63 6.86 -9.08
C ALA A 69 4.23 5.63 -8.25
N ALA A 70 3.68 5.83 -7.05
CA ALA A 70 3.21 4.76 -6.17
C ALA A 70 2.13 3.90 -6.85
N ASP A 71 1.24 4.52 -7.64
CA ASP A 71 0.18 3.82 -8.36
C ASP A 71 0.69 2.97 -9.55
N THR A 72 1.92 3.19 -9.99
CA THR A 72 2.50 2.49 -11.16
C THR A 72 3.46 1.37 -10.83
N VAL A 73 3.85 1.21 -9.56
CA VAL A 73 4.88 0.24 -9.15
C VAL A 73 4.25 -0.91 -8.36
N PHE A 74 4.46 -2.13 -8.83
CA PHE A 74 4.17 -3.33 -8.06
C PHE A 74 5.38 -3.68 -7.20
N LEU A 75 5.26 -3.57 -5.89
CA LEU A 75 6.34 -3.82 -4.94
C LEU A 75 6.19 -5.21 -4.27
N PRO A 76 7.31 -5.83 -3.86
CA PRO A 76 7.27 -7.02 -3.03
C PRO A 76 6.65 -6.70 -1.65
N THR A 77 6.23 -7.72 -0.93
CA THR A 77 5.51 -7.60 0.35
C THR A 77 6.31 -6.80 1.38
N GLU A 78 7.61 -7.06 1.48
CA GLU A 78 8.52 -6.43 2.44
C GLU A 78 8.72 -4.94 2.19
N ALA A 79 8.37 -4.45 1.01
CA ALA A 79 8.46 -3.04 0.65
C ALA A 79 7.15 -2.26 0.84
N GLN A 80 6.04 -2.92 1.17
CA GLN A 80 4.74 -2.26 1.30
C GLN A 80 4.71 -1.25 2.45
N SER A 81 5.18 -1.65 3.64
CA SER A 81 5.26 -0.74 4.80
C SER A 81 6.28 0.38 4.57
N ILE A 82 7.38 0.11 3.85
CA ILE A 82 8.38 1.13 3.52
C ILE A 82 7.78 2.18 2.57
N LEU A 83 6.93 1.77 1.63
CA LEU A 83 6.20 2.70 0.76
C LEU A 83 5.24 3.58 1.57
N SER A 84 4.49 3.00 2.51
CA SER A 84 3.57 3.73 3.38
C SER A 84 4.31 4.77 4.23
N GLU A 85 5.38 4.36 4.90
CA GLU A 85 6.24 5.25 5.70
C GLU A 85 6.85 6.37 4.85
N HIS A 86 7.32 6.05 3.63
CA HIS A 86 7.84 7.08 2.71
C HIS A 86 6.77 8.13 2.36
N ALA A 87 5.55 7.69 2.09
CA ALA A 87 4.44 8.57 1.74
C ALA A 87 4.04 9.47 2.93
N ASP A 88 3.94 8.92 4.12
CA ASP A 88 3.61 9.66 5.34
C ASP A 88 4.69 10.71 5.66
N TRP A 89 5.96 10.34 5.63
CA TRP A 89 7.05 11.30 5.84
C TRP A 89 7.09 12.40 4.77
N ALA A 90 6.78 12.07 3.51
CA ALA A 90 6.70 13.05 2.43
C ALA A 90 5.53 14.04 2.65
N GLU A 91 4.40 13.58 3.17
CA GLU A 91 3.27 14.43 3.50
C GLU A 91 3.58 15.35 4.68
N TYR A 92 4.13 14.82 5.78
CA TYR A 92 4.56 15.61 6.94
C TYR A 92 5.59 16.67 6.56
N LEU A 93 6.56 16.32 5.74
CA LEU A 93 7.56 17.23 5.20
C LEU A 93 6.91 18.37 4.40
N LEU A 94 5.98 18.05 3.50
CA LEU A 94 5.31 19.05 2.68
C LEU A 94 4.53 20.05 3.55
N TRP A 95 3.70 19.57 4.48
CA TRP A 95 2.94 20.44 5.37
C TRP A 95 3.84 21.27 6.29
N PHE A 96 4.91 20.66 6.80
CA PHE A 96 5.89 21.39 7.61
C PHE A 96 6.50 22.56 6.84
N PHE A 97 6.98 22.34 5.62
CA PHE A 97 7.62 23.42 4.84
C PHE A 97 6.62 24.44 4.30
N ILE A 98 5.36 24.09 4.06
CA ILE A 98 4.30 25.05 3.80
C ILE A 98 4.16 26.01 4.99
N LEU A 99 3.96 25.47 6.19
CA LEU A 99 3.80 26.28 7.41
C LEU A 99 5.06 27.09 7.72
N TYR A 100 6.24 26.50 7.55
CA TYR A 100 7.51 27.19 7.76
C TYR A 100 7.74 28.33 6.76
N SER A 101 7.41 28.13 5.49
CA SER A 101 7.48 29.19 4.47
C SER A 101 6.53 30.35 4.79
N LEU A 102 5.32 30.05 5.21
CA LEU A 102 4.36 31.08 5.66
C LEU A 102 4.87 31.84 6.90
N LEU A 103 5.46 31.14 7.86
CA LEU A 103 6.10 31.76 9.03
C LEU A 103 7.20 32.73 8.62
N ARG A 104 8.08 32.34 7.70
CA ARG A 104 9.16 33.20 7.21
C ARG A 104 8.64 34.42 6.45
N ILE A 105 7.60 34.26 5.62
CA ILE A 105 6.92 35.36 4.95
C ILE A 105 6.32 36.32 5.98
N ALA A 106 5.68 35.82 7.03
CA ALA A 106 5.15 36.65 8.11
C ALA A 106 6.27 37.42 8.85
N PHE A 107 7.43 36.75 9.09
CA PHE A 107 8.57 37.47 9.71
C PHE A 107 9.09 38.63 8.86
N HIS A 108 9.04 38.50 7.51
CA HIS A 108 9.33 39.62 6.62
C HIS A 108 8.25 40.70 6.68
N TRP A 109 6.97 40.30 6.62
CA TRP A 109 5.84 41.22 6.62
C TRP A 109 5.81 42.14 7.86
N PHE A 110 6.22 41.58 9.02
CA PHE A 110 6.27 42.31 10.29
C PHE A 110 7.67 42.85 10.64
N ASP A 111 8.62 42.85 9.71
CA ASP A 111 10.01 43.31 9.89
C ASP A 111 10.76 42.65 11.06
N LEU A 112 10.36 41.41 11.43
CA LEU A 112 10.92 40.71 12.60
C LEU A 112 12.38 40.30 12.38
N PHE A 113 12.80 40.04 11.15
CA PHE A 113 14.20 39.73 10.82
C PHE A 113 15.22 40.86 11.08
N GLN A 114 14.76 42.05 11.42
CA GLN A 114 15.62 43.10 11.95
C GLN A 114 16.25 42.72 13.31
N LYS A 115 15.64 41.82 14.06
CA LYS A 115 16.12 41.34 15.36
C LYS A 115 16.75 39.95 15.23
N ASN A 116 17.98 39.78 15.70
CA ASN A 116 18.71 38.51 15.62
C ASN A 116 17.98 37.32 16.27
N ILE A 117 17.18 37.61 17.30
CA ILE A 117 16.41 36.54 17.96
C ILE A 117 15.48 35.81 16.98
N PHE A 118 14.83 36.52 16.06
CA PHE A 118 13.93 35.89 15.08
C PHE A 118 14.68 35.11 13.99
N LYS A 119 15.93 35.51 13.67
CA LYS A 119 16.80 34.73 12.79
C LYS A 119 17.17 33.38 13.44
N ILE A 120 17.49 33.41 14.74
CA ILE A 120 17.79 32.20 15.54
C ILE A 120 16.53 31.32 15.64
N ILE A 121 15.36 31.90 15.94
CA ILE A 121 14.10 31.15 15.99
C ILE A 121 13.83 30.50 14.66
N ALA A 122 13.93 31.21 13.54
CA ALA A 122 13.72 30.65 12.21
C ALA A 122 14.68 29.49 11.92
N PHE A 123 15.96 29.63 12.29
CA PHE A 123 16.93 28.54 12.14
C PHE A 123 16.60 27.31 13.01
N ILE A 124 16.25 27.52 14.27
CA ILE A 124 15.90 26.39 15.17
C ILE A 124 14.62 25.71 14.65
N THR A 125 13.64 26.48 14.19
CA THR A 125 12.36 25.93 13.70
C THR A 125 12.54 25.08 12.45
N VAL A 126 13.54 25.32 11.59
CA VAL A 126 13.73 24.51 10.38
C VAL A 126 14.37 23.14 10.65
N LEU A 127 15.07 22.96 11.77
CA LEU A 127 15.80 21.70 12.05
C LEU A 127 14.93 20.45 12.01
N PRO A 128 13.73 20.42 12.61
CA PRO A 128 12.83 19.28 12.45
C PRO A 128 12.48 18.99 10.98
N GLY A 129 12.26 20.03 10.18
CA GLY A 129 11.98 19.87 8.74
C GLY A 129 13.15 19.26 7.97
N LEU A 130 14.39 19.62 8.31
CA LEU A 130 15.57 18.97 7.71
C LEU A 130 15.71 17.50 8.12
N LEU A 131 15.32 17.13 9.33
CA LEU A 131 15.23 15.72 9.74
C LEU A 131 14.15 14.99 8.93
N MET A 132 13.00 15.61 8.68
CA MET A 132 11.96 15.02 7.82
C MET A 132 12.46 14.81 6.38
N VAL A 133 13.28 15.73 5.84
CA VAL A 133 13.93 15.52 4.52
C VAL A 133 14.79 14.26 4.54
N PHE A 134 15.55 14.05 5.62
CA PHE A 134 16.42 12.88 5.77
C PHE A 134 15.60 11.58 5.87
N GLU A 135 14.59 11.54 6.73
CA GLU A 135 13.72 10.36 6.90
C GLU A 135 13.02 10.00 5.57
N THR A 136 12.41 10.98 4.91
CA THR A 136 11.78 10.74 3.59
C THR A 136 12.78 10.19 2.58
N ALA A 137 13.99 10.73 2.53
CA ALA A 137 15.04 10.28 1.61
C ALA A 137 15.55 8.88 1.97
N GLU A 138 15.63 8.52 3.26
CA GLU A 138 16.04 7.20 3.72
C GLU A 138 15.07 6.11 3.26
N TYR A 139 13.75 6.30 3.49
CA TYR A 139 12.74 5.34 3.03
C TYR A 139 12.71 5.22 1.51
N GLY A 140 12.84 6.34 0.78
CA GLY A 140 12.98 6.34 -0.68
C GLY A 140 14.21 5.56 -1.14
N GLY A 141 15.34 5.75 -0.47
CA GLY A 141 16.57 5.00 -0.72
C GLY A 141 16.42 3.50 -0.45
N LYS A 142 15.75 3.11 0.64
CA LYS A 142 15.44 1.70 0.94
C LYS A 142 14.61 1.05 -0.16
N MET A 143 13.58 1.75 -0.69
CA MET A 143 12.77 1.23 -1.80
C MET A 143 13.62 0.98 -3.05
N VAL A 144 14.49 1.92 -3.43
CA VAL A 144 15.31 1.80 -4.64
C VAL A 144 16.42 0.77 -4.48
N TYR A 145 17.24 0.90 -3.43
CA TYR A 145 18.44 0.07 -3.25
C TYR A 145 18.16 -1.27 -2.59
N GLY A 146 17.14 -1.35 -1.75
CA GLY A 146 16.74 -2.58 -1.06
C GLY A 146 15.83 -3.47 -1.91
N TYR A 147 14.95 -2.88 -2.72
CA TYR A 147 13.89 -3.61 -3.43
C TYR A 147 13.84 -3.35 -4.93
N GLY A 148 14.72 -2.50 -5.46
CA GLY A 148 14.79 -2.21 -6.88
C GLY A 148 13.64 -1.36 -7.43
N ALA A 149 12.91 -0.65 -6.56
CA ALA A 149 11.81 0.19 -7.00
C ALA A 149 12.27 1.25 -8.01
N GLY A 150 11.56 1.35 -9.14
CA GLY A 150 11.89 2.30 -10.20
C GLY A 150 13.11 1.96 -11.07
N THR A 151 13.81 0.84 -10.82
CA THR A 151 14.97 0.43 -11.61
C THR A 151 14.60 -0.44 -12.81
N GLY A 152 13.33 -0.86 -12.94
CA GLY A 152 12.88 -1.85 -13.90
C GLY A 152 13.31 -3.29 -13.58
N GLN A 153 14.07 -3.47 -12.51
CA GLN A 153 14.51 -4.77 -12.00
C GLN A 153 14.12 -4.85 -10.51
N LEU A 154 12.96 -5.40 -10.22
CA LEU A 154 12.66 -5.79 -8.85
C LEU A 154 13.70 -6.83 -8.44
N LEU A 155 14.44 -6.56 -7.36
CA LEU A 155 15.29 -7.58 -6.77
C LEU A 155 14.37 -8.73 -6.38
N GLN A 156 14.59 -9.89 -7.00
CA GLN A 156 13.85 -11.09 -6.63
C GLN A 156 14.25 -11.40 -5.18
N THR A 157 13.32 -11.18 -4.26
CA THR A 157 13.38 -11.91 -3.01
C THR A 157 13.34 -13.37 -3.41
N ASN A 158 14.38 -14.13 -3.05
CA ASN A 158 14.46 -15.55 -3.32
C ASN A 158 13.20 -16.19 -2.71
N GLU A 159 12.16 -16.37 -3.54
CA GLU A 159 11.16 -17.37 -3.21
C GLU A 159 11.95 -18.67 -3.07
N PRO A 160 11.84 -19.39 -1.94
CA PRO A 160 12.53 -20.65 -1.81
C PRO A 160 12.07 -21.54 -2.98
N GLU A 161 12.98 -21.89 -3.86
CA GLU A 161 12.76 -22.93 -4.85
C GLU A 161 12.21 -24.12 -4.06
N ILE A 162 11.00 -24.56 -4.40
CA ILE A 162 10.44 -25.79 -3.90
C ILE A 162 11.33 -26.90 -4.47
N THR A 163 12.35 -27.25 -3.71
CA THR A 163 13.13 -28.45 -3.98
C THR A 163 12.17 -29.61 -3.70
N GLU A 164 11.64 -30.21 -4.75
CA GLU A 164 10.92 -31.50 -4.66
C GLU A 164 11.87 -32.53 -4.04
N SER A 165 11.76 -32.70 -2.74
CA SER A 165 12.32 -33.88 -2.10
C SER A 165 11.39 -35.06 -2.40
N ASN A 166 11.80 -35.91 -3.34
CA ASN A 166 11.22 -37.22 -3.56
C ASN A 166 11.42 -38.09 -2.30
N ASP A 167 10.50 -37.99 -1.37
CA ASP A 167 10.34 -39.05 -0.37
C ASP A 167 8.87 -39.45 -0.29
N SER A 168 8.61 -40.68 -0.73
CA SER A 168 7.30 -41.29 -0.91
C SER A 168 6.75 -41.75 0.44
N THR A 169 6.17 -40.83 1.17
CA THR A 169 5.23 -41.16 2.25
C THR A 169 4.05 -40.23 2.11
N ILE A 170 2.89 -40.69 1.64
CA ILE A 170 1.66 -39.93 1.53
C ILE A 170 1.15 -39.66 2.95
N THR A 171 1.74 -38.71 3.62
CA THR A 171 1.12 -38.02 4.73
C THR A 171 0.30 -36.90 4.09
N ILE A 172 -1.03 -36.92 4.21
CA ILE A 172 -1.91 -35.81 3.80
C ILE A 172 -1.54 -34.65 4.72
N SER A 173 -0.55 -33.88 4.33
CA SER A 173 -0.20 -32.66 5.04
C SER A 173 -1.31 -31.62 4.83
N SER A 174 -1.69 -30.90 5.90
CA SER A 174 -2.62 -29.78 5.81
C SER A 174 -2.23 -28.88 4.64
N SER A 175 -3.20 -28.47 3.84
CA SER A 175 -2.97 -27.49 2.78
C SER A 175 -2.72 -26.08 3.37
N PHE A 176 -3.07 -25.89 4.64
CA PHE A 176 -2.93 -24.64 5.37
C PHE A 176 -1.70 -24.67 6.28
N VAL A 177 -0.75 -23.79 6.02
CA VAL A 177 0.52 -23.70 6.74
C VAL A 177 0.62 -22.32 7.40
N THR A 178 0.82 -22.30 8.71
CA THR A 178 1.08 -21.06 9.47
C THR A 178 2.56 -20.99 9.83
N LYS A 179 3.20 -19.84 9.62
CA LYS A 179 4.58 -19.55 10.00
C LYS A 179 4.62 -19.04 11.47
N GLU A 180 5.82 -19.03 12.06
CA GLU A 180 6.04 -18.61 13.45
C GLU A 180 5.64 -17.13 13.70
N ASN A 181 5.78 -16.28 12.69
CA ASN A 181 5.39 -14.84 12.75
C ASN A 181 3.88 -14.62 12.58
N GLY A 182 3.08 -15.67 12.38
CA GLY A 182 1.65 -15.60 12.19
C GLY A 182 1.20 -15.42 10.74
N ASP A 183 2.11 -15.33 9.77
CA ASP A 183 1.79 -15.41 8.35
C ASP A 183 1.26 -16.80 8.05
N TRP A 184 0.45 -16.91 7.00
CA TRP A 184 -0.03 -18.22 6.58
C TRP A 184 -0.20 -18.31 5.06
N THR A 185 -0.12 -19.54 4.58
CA THR A 185 -0.36 -19.88 3.19
C THR A 185 -1.34 -21.05 3.13
N TRP A 186 -2.36 -20.92 2.29
CA TRP A 186 -3.31 -21.99 1.99
C TRP A 186 -3.15 -22.41 0.52
N ASN A 187 -2.35 -23.45 0.31
CA ASN A 187 -2.18 -24.08 -0.99
C ASN A 187 -3.25 -25.14 -1.21
N ILE A 188 -4.05 -25.01 -2.26
CA ILE A 188 -5.20 -25.89 -2.45
C ILE A 188 -4.76 -27.30 -2.84
N ASN A 189 -5.24 -28.28 -2.05
CA ASN A 189 -5.04 -29.71 -2.28
C ASN A 189 -6.27 -30.53 -1.80
N SER A 190 -6.15 -31.85 -1.71
CA SER A 190 -7.25 -32.73 -1.28
C SER A 190 -7.75 -32.46 0.15
N ALA A 191 -6.96 -31.84 1.04
CA ALA A 191 -7.34 -31.53 2.41
C ALA A 191 -8.13 -30.20 2.51
N SER A 192 -8.15 -29.37 1.47
CA SER A 192 -8.62 -27.96 1.56
C SER A 192 -10.09 -27.80 1.92
N VAL A 193 -10.95 -28.80 1.62
CA VAL A 193 -12.35 -28.76 2.10
C VAL A 193 -12.40 -28.91 3.63
N SER A 194 -11.55 -29.76 4.21
CA SER A 194 -11.43 -29.89 5.65
C SER A 194 -10.82 -28.64 6.29
N ASP A 195 -9.82 -28.04 5.65
CA ASP A 195 -9.21 -26.79 6.12
C ASP A 195 -10.20 -25.63 6.09
N LEU A 196 -11.04 -25.52 5.06
CA LEU A 196 -12.11 -24.52 4.98
C LEU A 196 -13.08 -24.62 6.18
N ILE A 197 -13.34 -25.82 6.68
CA ILE A 197 -14.22 -26.06 7.82
C ILE A 197 -13.51 -25.74 9.15
N ASN A 198 -12.22 -26.08 9.27
CA ASN A 198 -11.52 -26.07 10.55
C ASN A 198 -10.68 -24.83 10.80
N LYS A 199 -10.25 -24.12 9.72
CA LYS A 199 -9.37 -22.96 9.81
C LYS A 199 -10.10 -21.63 9.71
N PHE A 200 -11.36 -21.65 9.28
CA PHE A 200 -12.16 -20.43 9.10
C PHE A 200 -13.44 -20.49 9.91
N HIS A 201 -13.84 -19.30 10.35
CA HIS A 201 -15.13 -19.05 11.00
C HIS A 201 -16.14 -18.57 9.96
N TRP A 202 -17.33 -19.15 9.96
CA TRP A 202 -18.42 -18.75 9.07
C TRP A 202 -19.27 -17.65 9.73
N VAL A 203 -19.22 -16.46 9.16
CA VAL A 203 -20.02 -15.31 9.62
C VAL A 203 -21.40 -15.34 8.95
N LYS A 204 -21.43 -15.69 7.66
CA LYS A 204 -22.67 -15.77 6.86
C LYS A 204 -22.67 -17.04 6.03
N GLY A 205 -23.82 -17.71 5.98
CA GLY A 205 -23.90 -19.03 5.38
C GLY A 205 -23.14 -20.09 6.18
N ASN A 206 -22.73 -21.14 5.50
CA ASN A 206 -21.94 -22.25 6.03
C ASN A 206 -21.25 -22.99 4.86
N VAL A 207 -20.49 -24.06 5.16
CA VAL A 207 -19.79 -24.82 4.15
C VAL A 207 -20.72 -25.39 3.07
N GLN A 208 -21.94 -25.80 3.41
CA GLN A 208 -22.92 -26.31 2.47
C GLN A 208 -23.43 -25.22 1.51
N THR A 209 -23.45 -23.96 1.93
CA THR A 209 -23.86 -22.82 1.10
C THR A 209 -22.99 -22.69 -0.16
N LEU A 210 -21.70 -23.00 -0.05
CA LEU A 210 -20.75 -22.93 -1.17
C LEU A 210 -20.47 -24.27 -1.83
N SER A 211 -21.03 -25.37 -1.33
CA SER A 211 -20.84 -26.71 -1.89
C SER A 211 -19.40 -26.99 -2.36
N PRO A 212 -18.39 -26.87 -1.46
CA PRO A 212 -16.98 -26.91 -1.86
C PRO A 212 -16.59 -28.28 -2.41
N ALA A 213 -15.79 -28.27 -3.47
CA ALA A 213 -15.27 -29.48 -4.07
C ALA A 213 -13.86 -29.25 -4.65
N ILE A 214 -12.99 -30.23 -4.54
CA ILE A 214 -11.66 -30.20 -5.18
C ILE A 214 -11.81 -30.62 -6.64
N THR A 215 -11.25 -29.85 -7.57
CA THR A 215 -11.19 -30.23 -8.98
C THR A 215 -10.18 -31.36 -9.19
N GLN A 216 -10.39 -32.15 -10.26
CA GLN A 216 -9.44 -33.21 -10.65
C GLN A 216 -8.40 -32.65 -11.66
N THR A 217 -8.08 -31.37 -11.63
CA THR A 217 -7.08 -30.71 -12.48
C THR A 217 -5.73 -30.71 -11.78
N ASP A 218 -4.67 -30.53 -12.55
CA ASP A 218 -3.32 -30.27 -12.05
C ASP A 218 -2.91 -28.83 -12.53
N PRO A 219 -2.66 -27.89 -11.62
CA PRO A 219 -2.86 -27.98 -10.16
C PRO A 219 -4.34 -28.10 -9.74
N ALA A 220 -4.56 -28.73 -8.58
CA ALA A 220 -5.88 -28.85 -7.98
C ALA A 220 -6.42 -27.46 -7.57
N ARG A 221 -7.74 -27.28 -7.65
CA ARG A 221 -8.42 -26.04 -7.26
C ARG A 221 -9.61 -26.33 -6.34
N LEU A 222 -9.88 -25.43 -5.43
CA LEU A 222 -11.09 -25.48 -4.62
C LEU A 222 -12.20 -24.73 -5.38
N ARG A 223 -13.20 -25.48 -5.83
CA ARG A 223 -14.41 -24.92 -6.41
C ARG A 223 -15.38 -24.57 -5.28
N LEU A 224 -15.79 -23.29 -5.24
CA LEU A 224 -16.79 -22.76 -4.33
C LEU A 224 -18.00 -22.34 -5.17
N ARG A 225 -19.11 -23.05 -5.05
CA ARG A 225 -20.31 -22.78 -5.85
C ARG A 225 -21.29 -21.94 -5.05
N ALA A 226 -21.53 -20.72 -5.50
CA ALA A 226 -22.62 -19.86 -5.02
C ALA A 226 -23.93 -20.25 -5.72
N ALA A 227 -25.06 -20.14 -5.02
CA ALA A 227 -26.40 -20.45 -5.52
C ALA A 227 -27.37 -19.36 -5.06
N GLU A 228 -27.17 -18.12 -5.56
CA GLU A 228 -27.91 -16.92 -5.20
C GLU A 228 -27.87 -16.57 -3.68
N GLN A 229 -26.99 -17.24 -2.94
CA GLN A 229 -26.77 -17.01 -1.53
C GLN A 229 -25.44 -16.31 -1.31
N GLU A 230 -25.36 -15.61 -0.20
CA GLU A 230 -24.13 -14.97 0.26
C GLU A 230 -23.46 -15.84 1.31
N ALA A 231 -22.15 -16.00 1.18
CA ALA A 231 -21.33 -16.68 2.16
C ALA A 231 -20.09 -15.84 2.51
N LEU A 232 -19.81 -15.72 3.80
CA LEU A 232 -18.61 -15.06 4.34
C LEU A 232 -17.92 -15.97 5.32
N PHE A 233 -16.67 -16.27 5.06
CA PHE A 233 -15.78 -16.97 6.00
C PHE A 233 -14.54 -16.12 6.27
N ILE A 234 -14.08 -16.10 7.52
CA ILE A 234 -12.96 -15.31 8.01
C ILE A 234 -12.03 -16.17 8.87
N THR A 235 -10.78 -15.72 9.06
CA THR A 235 -9.83 -16.35 9.99
C THR A 235 -10.30 -16.23 11.45
N HIS A 236 -9.81 -17.17 12.30
CA HIS A 236 -10.00 -17.06 13.76
C HIS A 236 -9.10 -15.97 14.36
N ASP A 237 -7.90 -15.78 13.77
CA ASP A 237 -6.94 -14.79 14.22
C ASP A 237 -7.25 -13.39 13.63
N THR A 238 -6.72 -12.37 14.28
CA THR A 238 -6.87 -10.96 13.90
C THR A 238 -5.51 -10.32 13.65
N TYR A 239 -5.47 -9.39 12.69
CA TYR A 239 -4.26 -8.75 12.19
C TYR A 239 -4.40 -7.24 12.19
N GLN A 240 -3.27 -6.49 12.30
CA GLN A 240 -3.26 -5.03 12.30
C GLN A 240 -2.96 -4.47 10.91
N ASN A 241 -1.87 -4.88 10.31
CA ASN A 241 -1.48 -4.51 8.96
C ASN A 241 -1.31 -5.80 8.16
N VAL A 242 -1.88 -5.84 6.96
CA VAL A 242 -1.95 -7.08 6.19
C VAL A 242 -1.70 -6.84 4.71
N GLN A 243 -1.04 -7.81 4.10
CA GLN A 243 -1.14 -8.09 2.67
C GLN A 243 -1.75 -9.48 2.49
N ILE A 244 -2.72 -9.59 1.58
CA ILE A 244 -3.35 -10.86 1.26
C ILE A 244 -3.33 -11.03 -0.25
N ASP A 245 -2.75 -12.13 -0.70
CA ASP A 245 -2.64 -12.50 -2.10
C ASP A 245 -3.58 -13.67 -2.40
N TYR A 246 -4.48 -13.48 -3.34
CA TYR A 246 -5.45 -14.49 -3.79
C TYR A 246 -5.17 -14.88 -5.24
N TYR A 247 -5.21 -16.18 -5.51
CA TYR A 247 -5.09 -16.74 -6.85
C TYR A 247 -6.38 -17.48 -7.18
N LEU A 248 -7.16 -16.96 -8.11
CA LEU A 248 -8.52 -17.42 -8.35
C LEU A 248 -8.98 -17.22 -9.81
N ASN A 249 -10.10 -17.86 -10.14
CA ASN A 249 -10.77 -17.69 -11.41
C ASN A 249 -12.27 -17.54 -11.17
N VAL A 250 -12.87 -16.52 -11.79
CA VAL A 250 -14.28 -16.16 -11.63
C VAL A 250 -15.09 -16.29 -12.92
N ASN A 251 -14.55 -16.92 -13.97
CA ASN A 251 -15.21 -17.01 -15.28
C ASN A 251 -16.62 -17.60 -15.23
N ASP A 252 -16.83 -18.56 -14.30
CA ASP A 252 -18.11 -19.26 -14.15
C ASP A 252 -18.98 -18.66 -13.03
N LEU A 253 -18.60 -17.54 -12.46
CA LEU A 253 -19.36 -16.82 -11.46
C LEU A 253 -20.08 -15.64 -12.11
N ASN A 254 -21.35 -15.47 -11.80
CA ASN A 254 -22.10 -14.25 -12.08
C ASN A 254 -22.45 -13.58 -10.76
N GLY A 255 -21.64 -12.60 -10.35
CA GLY A 255 -21.79 -12.00 -9.04
C GLY A 255 -20.58 -11.20 -8.57
N LYS A 256 -20.35 -11.24 -7.26
CA LYS A 256 -19.34 -10.44 -6.57
C LYS A 256 -18.51 -11.30 -5.63
N VAL A 257 -17.23 -10.99 -5.56
CA VAL A 257 -16.29 -11.52 -4.56
C VAL A 257 -15.73 -10.35 -3.78
N GLU A 258 -15.81 -10.39 -2.44
CA GLU A 258 -15.16 -9.40 -1.58
C GLU A 258 -14.03 -10.04 -0.78
N PHE A 259 -12.87 -9.43 -0.88
CA PHE A 259 -11.68 -9.74 -0.10
C PHE A 259 -11.73 -8.88 1.16
N VAL A 260 -12.19 -9.50 2.24
CA VAL A 260 -12.48 -8.83 3.51
C VAL A 260 -11.22 -8.82 4.37
N HIS A 261 -10.91 -7.68 4.95
CA HIS A 261 -9.84 -7.54 5.94
C HIS A 261 -10.26 -6.60 7.07
N HIS A 262 -9.52 -6.64 8.18
CA HIS A 262 -9.87 -5.91 9.41
C HIS A 262 -11.32 -6.12 9.86
N TYR A 263 -11.84 -7.33 9.63
CA TYR A 263 -13.22 -7.63 10.00
C TYR A 263 -13.38 -7.69 11.52
N GLN A 264 -14.28 -6.90 12.05
CA GLN A 264 -14.68 -6.87 13.46
C GLN A 264 -16.10 -7.42 13.64
N ASP A 265 -17.03 -6.94 12.83
CA ASP A 265 -18.42 -7.34 12.79
C ASP A 265 -19.03 -7.00 11.41
N PRO A 266 -20.31 -7.39 11.13
CA PRO A 266 -20.92 -7.13 9.82
C PRO A 266 -21.07 -5.65 9.43
N ASN A 267 -20.92 -4.73 10.38
CA ASN A 267 -21.02 -3.29 10.15
C ASN A 267 -19.66 -2.58 10.10
N ASN A 268 -18.57 -3.31 10.44
CA ASN A 268 -17.24 -2.71 10.58
C ASN A 268 -16.16 -3.64 9.99
N TYR A 269 -15.73 -3.38 8.78
CA TYR A 269 -14.64 -4.09 8.08
C TYR A 269 -14.18 -3.32 6.86
N ASP A 270 -12.97 -3.60 6.39
CA ASP A 270 -12.43 -3.10 5.13
C ASP A 270 -12.57 -4.17 4.04
N PHE A 271 -12.66 -3.74 2.78
CA PHE A 271 -12.82 -4.67 1.67
C PHE A 271 -12.22 -4.15 0.36
N VAL A 272 -11.83 -5.10 -0.49
CA VAL A 272 -11.74 -4.93 -1.94
C VAL A 272 -12.76 -5.86 -2.57
N SER A 273 -13.67 -5.35 -3.41
CA SER A 273 -14.67 -6.15 -4.09
C SER A 273 -14.41 -6.19 -5.59
N LEU A 274 -14.55 -7.38 -6.17
CA LEU A 274 -14.56 -7.62 -7.60
C LEU A 274 -15.98 -8.02 -8.01
N ASN A 275 -16.55 -7.30 -8.96
CA ASN A 275 -17.76 -7.71 -9.63
C ASN A 275 -17.40 -8.35 -10.98
N THR A 276 -18.01 -9.46 -11.33
CA THR A 276 -17.73 -10.18 -12.58
C THR A 276 -18.16 -9.42 -13.86
N ASN A 277 -18.79 -8.25 -13.71
CA ASN A 277 -19.00 -7.29 -14.81
C ASN A 277 -17.73 -6.48 -15.15
N GLY A 278 -16.62 -6.67 -14.41
CA GLY A 278 -15.35 -5.97 -14.61
C GLY A 278 -15.15 -4.72 -13.74
N GLU A 279 -15.94 -4.55 -12.68
CA GLU A 279 -15.78 -3.47 -11.71
C GLU A 279 -14.97 -3.95 -10.49
N ILE A 280 -13.97 -3.17 -10.08
CA ILE A 280 -13.26 -3.33 -8.82
C ILE A 280 -13.49 -2.10 -7.95
N LYS A 281 -13.75 -2.31 -6.66
CA LYS A 281 -14.02 -1.27 -5.68
C LYS A 281 -13.29 -1.55 -4.39
N GLN A 282 -12.80 -0.51 -3.74
CA GLN A 282 -12.21 -0.57 -2.42
C GLN A 282 -12.94 0.39 -1.49
N GLY A 283 -13.18 -0.04 -0.27
CA GLY A 283 -13.87 0.75 0.72
C GLY A 283 -13.84 0.13 2.11
N ARG A 284 -14.57 0.78 2.98
CA ARG A 284 -14.81 0.38 4.36
C ARG A 284 -16.30 0.32 4.63
N MET A 285 -16.73 -0.70 5.34
CA MET A 285 -18.00 -0.68 6.03
C MET A 285 -17.78 -0.08 7.43
N GLU A 286 -18.38 1.05 7.71
CA GLU A 286 -18.25 1.76 8.97
C GLU A 286 -19.65 2.02 9.58
N ASN A 287 -19.93 1.43 10.73
CA ASN A 287 -21.24 1.50 11.38
C ASN A 287 -22.41 1.08 10.44
N GLY A 288 -22.16 0.18 9.50
CA GLY A 288 -23.15 -0.32 8.54
C GLY A 288 -23.35 0.57 7.30
N GLU A 289 -22.57 1.65 7.18
CA GLU A 289 -22.53 2.51 6.01
C GLU A 289 -21.26 2.25 5.20
N GLU A 290 -21.36 2.27 3.88
CA GLU A 290 -20.21 2.07 3.00
C GLU A 290 -19.48 3.38 2.76
N VAL A 291 -18.19 3.43 3.10
CA VAL A 291 -17.25 4.50 2.76
C VAL A 291 -16.38 4.01 1.59
N LYS A 292 -16.54 4.61 0.43
CA LYS A 292 -15.77 4.25 -0.77
C LYS A 292 -14.40 4.93 -0.76
N PHE A 293 -13.33 4.16 -0.93
CA PHE A 293 -11.96 4.66 -1.09
C PHE A 293 -11.58 4.82 -2.56
N GLY A 294 -11.91 3.86 -3.41
CA GLY A 294 -11.58 3.88 -4.82
C GLY A 294 -12.44 2.92 -5.65
N GLU A 295 -12.49 3.17 -6.96
CA GLU A 295 -13.24 2.37 -7.92
C GLU A 295 -12.53 2.42 -9.27
N ASN A 296 -12.48 1.31 -9.98
CA ASN A 296 -11.87 1.19 -11.30
C ASN A 296 -12.49 0.00 -12.07
N SER A 297 -11.93 -0.28 -13.23
CA SER A 297 -12.29 -1.45 -14.04
C SER A 297 -11.14 -2.42 -14.19
N PHE A 298 -11.47 -3.70 -14.38
CA PHE A 298 -10.50 -4.76 -14.65
C PHE A 298 -11.08 -5.78 -15.64
N ASP A 299 -10.22 -6.62 -16.22
CA ASP A 299 -10.68 -7.77 -17.04
C ASP A 299 -10.91 -8.97 -16.10
N PRO A 300 -12.15 -9.48 -15.95
CA PRO A 300 -12.48 -10.60 -15.08
C PRO A 300 -12.09 -11.97 -15.65
N ASN A 301 -11.60 -12.02 -16.89
CA ASN A 301 -11.35 -13.27 -17.59
C ASN A 301 -10.02 -13.90 -17.21
N GLY A 302 -10.01 -15.23 -17.16
CA GLY A 302 -8.79 -16.03 -16.92
C GLY A 302 -8.43 -16.20 -15.45
N GLU A 303 -7.17 -16.53 -15.21
CA GLU A 303 -6.61 -16.62 -13.86
C GLU A 303 -6.30 -15.22 -13.36
N LEU A 304 -6.79 -14.92 -12.18
CA LEU A 304 -6.59 -13.63 -11.53
C LEU A 304 -5.64 -13.77 -10.35
N PHE A 305 -4.65 -12.91 -10.30
CA PHE A 305 -3.88 -12.61 -9.10
C PHE A 305 -4.44 -11.32 -8.49
N ILE A 306 -4.92 -11.39 -7.27
CA ILE A 306 -5.46 -10.26 -6.51
C ILE A 306 -4.60 -10.05 -5.28
N ARG A 307 -4.06 -8.85 -5.11
CA ARG A 307 -3.39 -8.43 -3.88
C ARG A 307 -4.20 -7.36 -3.20
N VAL A 308 -4.46 -7.55 -1.92
CA VAL A 308 -5.11 -6.58 -1.04
C VAL A 308 -4.13 -6.19 0.05
N VAL A 309 -3.93 -4.89 0.23
CA VAL A 309 -3.05 -4.33 1.26
C VAL A 309 -3.85 -3.36 2.13
N GLY A 310 -3.79 -3.56 3.44
CA GLY A 310 -4.24 -2.59 4.44
C GLY A 310 -3.10 -2.36 5.42
N ASP A 311 -2.46 -1.18 5.32
CA ASP A 311 -1.27 -0.83 6.08
C ASP A 311 -1.39 0.58 6.64
N GLY A 312 -1.64 0.70 7.95
CA GLY A 312 -1.90 1.96 8.60
C GLY A 312 -3.08 2.70 7.96
N THR A 313 -2.83 3.85 7.39
CA THR A 313 -3.81 4.69 6.70
C THR A 313 -3.90 4.42 5.19
N HIS A 314 -3.10 3.49 4.66
CA HIS A 314 -2.96 3.19 3.24
C HIS A 314 -3.67 1.89 2.86
N PHE A 315 -4.50 1.96 1.84
CA PHE A 315 -5.27 0.83 1.31
C PHE A 315 -5.00 0.68 -0.18
N ARG A 316 -4.62 -0.53 -0.63
CA ARG A 316 -4.27 -0.79 -2.04
C ARG A 316 -4.89 -2.10 -2.52
N GLY A 317 -5.43 -2.08 -3.73
CA GLY A 317 -5.96 -3.27 -4.40
C GLY A 317 -5.35 -3.44 -5.78
N TYR A 318 -4.77 -4.62 -6.04
CA TYR A 318 -4.13 -4.94 -7.31
C TYR A 318 -4.83 -6.10 -7.99
N VAL A 319 -4.90 -6.03 -9.32
CA VAL A 319 -5.31 -7.13 -10.18
C VAL A 319 -4.16 -7.41 -11.15
N ASN A 320 -3.70 -8.65 -11.21
CA ASN A 320 -2.62 -9.09 -12.10
C ASN A 320 -1.36 -8.19 -12.02
N ARG A 321 -0.98 -7.79 -10.78
CA ARG A 321 0.15 -6.92 -10.44
C ARG A 321 0.00 -5.46 -10.90
N GLU A 322 -1.15 -5.06 -11.37
CA GLU A 322 -1.49 -3.67 -11.68
C GLU A 322 -2.36 -3.11 -10.55
N MET A 323 -1.96 -1.98 -9.95
CA MET A 323 -2.80 -1.30 -8.96
C MET A 323 -4.05 -0.77 -9.63
N LYS A 324 -5.20 -1.20 -9.15
CA LYS A 324 -6.50 -0.80 -9.68
C LYS A 324 -7.23 0.17 -8.78
N VAL A 325 -7.05 0.03 -7.48
CA VAL A 325 -7.67 0.90 -6.48
C VAL A 325 -6.66 1.24 -5.39
N HIS A 326 -6.70 2.49 -4.97
CA HIS A 326 -5.87 3.04 -3.90
C HIS A 326 -6.72 4.03 -3.10
N GLY A 327 -6.60 3.98 -1.79
CA GLY A 327 -7.33 4.89 -0.90
C GLY A 327 -6.60 5.14 0.41
N HIS A 328 -7.06 6.19 1.08
CA HIS A 328 -6.61 6.59 2.39
C HIS A 328 -7.80 6.66 3.34
N GLY A 329 -7.57 6.28 4.58
CA GLY A 329 -8.59 6.32 5.64
C GLY A 329 -7.94 6.20 7.00
N ASP A 330 -8.70 6.33 8.06
CA ASP A 330 -8.20 6.12 9.42
C ASP A 330 -7.66 4.70 9.57
N ALA A 331 -6.55 4.56 10.32
CA ALA A 331 -5.96 3.27 10.60
C ALA A 331 -6.99 2.34 11.27
N PRO A 332 -7.26 1.15 10.71
CA PRO A 332 -8.27 0.26 11.23
C PRO A 332 -7.82 -0.39 12.55
N GLN A 333 -8.78 -0.87 13.33
CA GLN A 333 -8.47 -1.76 14.43
C GLN A 333 -8.10 -3.15 13.90
N ARG A 334 -7.40 -3.95 14.73
CA ARG A 334 -7.11 -5.35 14.40
C ARG A 334 -8.40 -6.09 14.09
N GLY A 335 -8.40 -6.87 13.01
CA GLY A 335 -9.56 -7.66 12.59
C GLY A 335 -9.16 -8.88 11.78
N SER A 336 -10.14 -9.77 11.56
CA SER A 336 -9.92 -10.98 10.77
C SER A 336 -9.86 -10.69 9.27
N VAL A 337 -9.28 -11.63 8.52
CA VAL A 337 -9.26 -11.59 7.05
C VAL A 337 -10.11 -12.72 6.50
N GLY A 338 -10.70 -12.53 5.31
CA GLY A 338 -11.58 -13.54 4.75
C GLY A 338 -12.07 -13.26 3.34
N LEU A 339 -13.05 -14.05 2.96
CA LEU A 339 -13.63 -14.00 1.62
C LEU A 339 -15.14 -14.07 1.70
N MET A 340 -15.81 -13.11 1.04
CA MET A 340 -17.24 -13.12 0.83
C MET A 340 -17.54 -13.40 -0.65
N ILE A 341 -18.49 -14.30 -0.90
CA ILE A 341 -18.92 -14.67 -2.24
C ILE A 341 -20.43 -14.49 -2.32
N GLN A 342 -20.88 -13.79 -3.36
CA GLN A 342 -22.29 -13.54 -3.61
C GLN A 342 -22.57 -13.70 -5.12
N GLY A 343 -23.65 -14.35 -5.48
CA GLY A 343 -24.09 -14.52 -6.87
C GLY A 343 -24.48 -15.94 -7.21
N ASP A 344 -24.40 -16.30 -8.49
CA ASP A 344 -24.67 -17.64 -8.98
C ASP A 344 -23.49 -18.15 -9.83
N GLY A 345 -23.19 -19.44 -9.73
CA GLY A 345 -22.08 -20.06 -10.44
C GLY A 345 -20.94 -20.51 -9.55
N SER A 346 -19.71 -20.48 -10.04
CA SER A 346 -18.55 -21.04 -9.34
C SER A 346 -17.31 -20.14 -9.39
N LEU A 347 -16.68 -19.97 -8.23
CA LEU A 347 -15.33 -19.47 -8.09
C LEU A 347 -14.37 -20.65 -7.95
N LEU A 348 -13.23 -20.59 -8.64
CA LEU A 348 -12.13 -21.54 -8.48
C LEU A 348 -10.97 -20.85 -7.74
N LEU A 349 -10.60 -21.36 -6.58
CA LEU A 349 -9.51 -20.85 -5.76
C LEU A 349 -8.31 -21.79 -5.88
N SER A 350 -7.13 -21.23 -6.13
CA SER A 350 -5.87 -22.00 -6.24
C SER A 350 -4.98 -21.81 -5.02
N LYS A 351 -4.94 -20.61 -4.44
CA LYS A 351 -4.06 -20.26 -3.32
C LYS A 351 -4.55 -19.00 -2.62
N ILE A 352 -4.29 -18.92 -1.31
CA ILE A 352 -4.33 -17.67 -0.55
C ILE A 352 -3.04 -17.58 0.26
N GLU A 353 -2.43 -16.40 0.28
CA GLU A 353 -1.29 -16.07 1.15
C GLU A 353 -1.61 -14.82 1.95
N MET A 354 -1.40 -14.86 3.24
CA MET A 354 -1.52 -13.69 4.11
C MET A 354 -0.18 -13.44 4.79
N THR A 355 0.27 -12.20 4.74
CA THR A 355 1.48 -11.71 5.40
C THR A 355 1.11 -10.51 6.27
N GLN A 356 1.63 -10.49 7.48
CA GLN A 356 1.60 -9.32 8.36
C GLN A 356 2.71 -8.33 7.94
N LEU A 357 2.37 -7.05 7.84
CA LEU A 357 3.27 -5.98 7.40
C LEU A 357 3.89 -5.26 8.60
#